data_d1f7969ebb90e4a58e75960644b475e4
#
_entry.id   d1f7969ebb90e4a58e75960644b475e4
#
_cell.length_a   1.000
_cell.length_b   1.000
_cell.length_c   1.000
_cell.angle_alpha   90.00
_cell.angle_beta   90.00
_cell.angle_gamma   90.00
#
_symmetry.space_group_name_H-M   'P 1'
#
loop_
_entity.id
_entity.type
_entity.pdbx_description
1 polymer ?
#
loop_
_entity_poly.entity_id
_entity_poly.type
_entity_poly.pdbx_seq_one_letter_code
_entity_poly.pdbx_strand_id
1 'polypeptide(L)'
;MDRLPSLSPNEDPSQPTPPPPRRRRPGIVGAALIPAIVGGAVAFGVVKMTDDPVITTVTVAATTGATGPTPTATVPAASSDGAIDIPAIVRATQDGVVLVETGSGLGTGFLIDQKGHILTNAHVVDAAKTVDVTFNDGTIKQAKVLAADTTIDLAVIAVASTPSSAKVLPLGTSKSLRVGEPLVAIGNPLGQDSSVTSGIVSATKRTICSPTQDFIGNAIQTDAAINPGNSGGPLLNAAGQVVGINSQILSQGGGNEGIGFAVAIDIIKPVANGIIAGGKPRHAWIGVEGTPLDPQTSNELGMAGTTGVVLRSVNPNGPAKAAGLIGSPAADNAPPKGGDVIVAINDQPIADFADLTQEVSSRTVGDVIDMTVLRDGKRITVKVTLADRPANLGGGRCRG
;
A
#
# COMPACT_ATOMS: atom_id res chain seq x y z
N MET A 1 67.32 -29.54 -40.27
CA MET A 1 67.25 -29.21 -38.83
C MET A 1 66.94 -27.74 -38.73
N ASP A 2 65.68 -27.40 -38.95
CA ASP A 2 65.25 -26.02 -38.94
C ASP A 2 64.45 -25.77 -37.64
N ARG A 3 64.83 -24.72 -36.95
CA ARG A 3 64.19 -24.28 -35.72
C ARG A 3 62.95 -23.42 -36.05
N LEU A 4 61.79 -23.84 -35.56
CA LEU A 4 60.55 -23.03 -35.56
C LEU A 4 60.67 -21.93 -34.53
N PRO A 5 60.12 -20.71 -34.80
CA PRO A 5 60.04 -19.63 -33.80
C PRO A 5 58.88 -19.85 -32.83
N SER A 6 59.14 -19.49 -31.58
CA SER A 6 58.19 -19.55 -30.45
C SER A 6 57.07 -18.55 -30.61
N LEU A 7 55.81 -19.00 -30.51
CA LEU A 7 54.58 -18.18 -30.38
C LEU A 7 54.45 -17.69 -28.95
N SER A 8 54.26 -16.39 -28.79
CA SER A 8 53.84 -15.76 -27.53
C SER A 8 52.36 -16.05 -27.26
N PRO A 9 51.94 -16.22 -25.99
CA PRO A 9 50.55 -16.51 -25.67
C PRO A 9 49.74 -15.23 -25.40
N ASN A 10 48.48 -15.29 -25.83
CA ASN A 10 47.30 -14.58 -25.35
C ASN A 10 47.13 -13.06 -25.61
N GLU A 11 46.40 -12.78 -26.68
CA GLU A 11 45.45 -11.66 -26.68
C GLU A 11 44.02 -12.24 -26.79
N ASP A 12 43.20 -11.95 -25.76
CA ASP A 12 41.79 -12.32 -25.69
C ASP A 12 40.96 -11.27 -26.45
N PRO A 13 40.22 -11.62 -27.52
CA PRO A 13 39.48 -10.65 -28.32
C PRO A 13 38.14 -10.16 -27.73
N SER A 14 37.86 -10.44 -26.47
CA SER A 14 36.54 -10.14 -25.84
C SER A 14 36.48 -8.94 -24.92
N GLN A 15 37.50 -8.10 -24.80
CA GLN A 15 37.39 -6.89 -23.96
C GLN A 15 36.95 -5.66 -24.77
N PRO A 16 35.86 -4.99 -24.37
CA PRO A 16 35.44 -3.73 -24.98
C PRO A 16 36.37 -2.57 -24.58
N THR A 17 36.80 -1.81 -25.59
CA THR A 17 37.64 -0.61 -25.40
C THR A 17 36.91 0.46 -24.59
N PRO A 18 37.59 1.16 -23.65
CA PRO A 18 36.97 2.25 -22.90
C PRO A 18 36.71 3.46 -23.79
N PRO A 19 35.60 4.21 -23.53
CA PRO A 19 35.25 5.38 -24.32
C PRO A 19 36.20 6.56 -24.06
N PRO A 20 36.41 7.46 -25.04
CA PRO A 20 37.33 8.60 -24.92
C PRO A 20 36.79 9.66 -23.92
N PRO A 21 37.67 10.45 -23.28
CA PRO A 21 37.27 11.45 -22.29
C PRO A 21 36.47 12.58 -22.92
N ARG A 22 35.30 12.86 -22.30
CA ARG A 22 34.43 13.98 -22.71
C ARG A 22 35.08 15.32 -22.41
N ARG A 23 35.32 16.13 -23.41
CA ARG A 23 35.70 17.54 -23.30
C ARG A 23 34.56 18.33 -22.65
N ARG A 24 34.83 18.98 -21.52
CA ARG A 24 33.93 19.96 -20.88
C ARG A 24 33.78 21.19 -21.79
N ARG A 25 32.55 21.51 -22.17
CA ARG A 25 32.20 22.80 -22.78
C ARG A 25 31.91 23.79 -21.65
N PRO A 26 32.27 25.07 -21.78
CA PRO A 26 31.94 26.09 -20.80
C PRO A 26 30.44 26.37 -20.83
N GLY A 27 29.80 26.40 -19.64
CA GLY A 27 28.38 26.66 -19.48
C GLY A 27 28.05 28.13 -19.78
N ILE A 28 27.02 28.32 -20.59
CA ILE A 28 26.37 29.63 -20.78
C ILE A 28 25.38 29.75 -19.61
N VAL A 29 25.55 30.76 -18.78
CA VAL A 29 24.60 31.16 -17.74
C VAL A 29 23.44 31.86 -18.44
N GLY A 30 22.32 31.17 -18.59
CA GLY A 30 21.07 31.74 -19.06
C GLY A 30 20.26 32.31 -17.90
N ALA A 31 20.03 33.61 -17.88
CA ALA A 31 19.10 34.24 -16.97
C ALA A 31 17.65 33.90 -17.40
N ALA A 32 16.89 33.20 -16.53
CA ALA A 32 15.46 32.97 -16.74
C ALA A 32 14.66 34.16 -16.18
N LEU A 33 13.90 34.81 -17.04
CA LEU A 33 12.89 35.82 -16.66
C LEU A 33 11.57 35.09 -16.35
N ILE A 34 11.09 35.23 -15.12
CA ILE A 34 9.74 34.77 -14.74
C ILE A 34 8.81 35.97 -14.69
N PRO A 35 7.74 36.05 -15.47
CA PRO A 35 6.74 37.10 -15.35
C PRO A 35 5.72 36.76 -14.25
N ALA A 36 5.57 37.62 -13.26
CA ALA A 36 4.44 37.60 -12.33
C ALA A 36 3.40 38.62 -12.79
N ILE A 37 2.18 38.16 -13.07
CA ILE A 37 1.03 39.02 -13.44
C ILE A 37 0.16 39.15 -12.17
N VAL A 38 0.11 40.36 -11.62
CA VAL A 38 -0.90 40.79 -10.65
C VAL A 38 -1.39 42.16 -11.04
N GLY A 39 -2.65 42.27 -11.44
CA GLY A 39 -3.44 43.50 -11.43
C GLY A 39 -2.88 44.71 -12.22
N GLY A 40 -2.68 44.58 -13.53
CA GLY A 40 -2.72 45.75 -14.44
C GLY A 40 -1.52 46.70 -14.46
N ALA A 41 -0.37 46.38 -13.87
CA ALA A 41 0.86 47.18 -14.02
C ALA A 41 2.09 46.27 -14.04
N VAL A 42 2.89 46.36 -15.11
CA VAL A 42 4.15 45.62 -15.26
C VAL A 42 5.28 46.54 -14.73
N ALA A 43 5.88 46.16 -13.62
CA ALA A 43 7.09 46.81 -13.11
C ALA A 43 8.28 45.85 -13.30
N PHE A 44 9.33 46.30 -14.01
CA PHE A 44 10.59 45.57 -14.11
C PHE A 44 11.51 45.98 -12.96
N GLY A 45 11.80 45.09 -12.05
CA GLY A 45 12.81 45.24 -11.00
C GLY A 45 14.05 44.41 -11.32
N VAL A 46 15.22 45.03 -11.24
CA VAL A 46 16.52 44.35 -11.30
C VAL A 46 16.86 43.91 -9.87
N VAL A 47 16.89 42.62 -9.61
CA VAL A 47 17.31 42.06 -8.31
C VAL A 47 18.82 41.81 -8.36
N LYS A 48 19.56 42.51 -7.50
CA LYS A 48 20.96 42.24 -7.24
C LYS A 48 21.02 41.19 -6.13
N MET A 49 21.54 40.02 -6.41
CA MET A 49 21.74 38.97 -5.40
C MET A 49 22.89 39.39 -4.48
N THR A 50 22.59 39.54 -3.20
CA THR A 50 23.58 39.57 -2.10
C THR A 50 23.33 38.37 -1.19
N ASP A 51 24.40 37.70 -0.76
CA ASP A 51 24.41 36.43 -0.04
C ASP A 51 24.10 36.60 1.48
N ASP A 52 22.92 37.12 1.83
CA ASP A 52 22.47 37.12 3.24
C ASP A 52 21.09 36.45 3.37
N PRO A 53 20.87 35.55 4.35
CA PRO A 53 19.60 34.87 4.55
C PRO A 53 18.59 35.85 5.16
N VAL A 54 17.51 36.13 4.41
CA VAL A 54 16.37 36.91 4.91
C VAL A 54 15.45 35.99 5.73
N ILE A 55 15.41 36.18 7.06
CA ILE A 55 14.47 35.53 7.95
C ILE A 55 13.16 36.33 7.92
N THR A 56 12.15 35.79 7.28
CA THR A 56 10.79 36.36 7.32
C THR A 56 10.01 35.75 8.49
N THR A 57 9.82 36.50 9.56
CA THR A 57 8.95 36.12 10.68
C THR A 57 7.50 36.44 10.35
N VAL A 58 6.69 35.42 10.21
CA VAL A 58 5.22 35.57 10.10
C VAL A 58 4.64 35.46 11.51
N THR A 59 4.15 36.58 12.05
CA THR A 59 3.45 36.60 13.35
C THR A 59 1.98 36.26 13.14
N VAL A 60 1.55 35.07 13.58
CA VAL A 60 0.14 34.68 13.61
C VAL A 60 -0.42 35.01 14.99
N ALA A 61 -1.40 35.91 15.05
CA ALA A 61 -2.11 36.23 16.28
C ALA A 61 -2.98 35.04 16.71
N ALA A 62 -2.73 34.51 17.91
CA ALA A 62 -3.53 33.47 18.52
C ALA A 62 -4.78 34.05 19.17
N THR A 63 -5.96 33.64 18.75
CA THR A 63 -7.22 33.83 19.49
C THR A 63 -7.38 32.72 20.53
N THR A 64 -7.47 33.11 21.77
CA THR A 64 -7.67 32.24 22.93
C THR A 64 -9.13 31.74 23.02
N GLY A 65 -9.28 30.40 22.99
CA GLY A 65 -10.51 29.72 23.38
C GLY A 65 -10.14 28.42 24.08
N ALA A 66 -10.40 28.33 25.38
CA ALA A 66 -10.05 27.23 26.26
C ALA A 66 -10.95 26.01 26.05
N THR A 67 -10.37 24.78 26.13
CA THR A 67 -10.83 23.67 26.99
C THR A 67 -10.04 22.38 26.74
N GLY A 68 -9.47 21.81 27.82
CA GLY A 68 -9.20 20.38 28.09
C GLY A 68 -8.13 19.64 27.32
N PRO A 69 -7.18 18.97 28.00
CA PRO A 69 -6.12 18.23 27.34
C PRO A 69 -6.57 16.82 26.94
N THR A 70 -6.71 16.61 25.64
CA THR A 70 -6.67 15.27 25.05
C THR A 70 -5.17 14.93 24.81
N PRO A 71 -4.66 13.73 25.11
CA PRO A 71 -3.28 13.38 24.82
C PRO A 71 -3.10 13.29 23.31
N THR A 72 -2.58 14.36 22.71
CA THR A 72 -2.21 14.39 21.32
C THR A 72 -0.87 13.67 21.18
N ALA A 73 -0.87 12.51 20.53
CA ALA A 73 0.37 11.91 20.05
C ALA A 73 1.06 12.93 19.14
N THR A 74 2.26 13.37 19.52
CA THR A 74 3.03 14.35 18.77
C THR A 74 3.49 13.69 17.47
N VAL A 75 2.80 13.99 16.37
CA VAL A 75 3.22 13.61 15.03
C VAL A 75 4.44 14.47 14.68
N PRO A 76 5.56 13.90 14.22
CA PRO A 76 6.70 14.69 13.76
C PRO A 76 6.26 15.64 12.63
N ALA A 77 6.50 16.95 12.81
CA ALA A 77 6.25 17.92 11.76
C ALA A 77 7.20 17.63 10.59
N ALA A 78 6.67 17.67 9.35
CA ALA A 78 7.51 17.62 8.16
C ALA A 78 8.58 18.72 8.24
N SER A 79 9.83 18.36 7.96
CA SER A 79 10.93 19.32 7.89
C SER A 79 10.65 20.39 6.83
N SER A 80 11.10 21.61 7.03
CA SER A 80 10.85 22.79 6.19
C SER A 80 11.24 22.64 4.71
N ASP A 81 11.98 21.60 4.37
CA ASP A 81 12.47 21.31 3.00
C ASP A 81 11.65 20.23 2.26
N GLY A 82 10.51 19.79 2.80
CA GLY A 82 9.71 18.71 2.21
C GLY A 82 10.37 17.32 2.27
N ALA A 83 11.54 17.18 2.89
CA ALA A 83 12.22 15.92 3.08
C ALA A 83 11.61 15.15 4.26
N ILE A 84 11.41 13.82 4.06
CA ILE A 84 10.98 12.93 5.13
C ILE A 84 12.10 12.76 6.17
N ASP A 85 11.78 12.94 7.47
CA ASP A 85 12.71 12.65 8.58
C ASP A 85 12.64 11.16 8.95
N ILE A 86 13.31 10.32 8.16
CA ILE A 86 13.37 8.87 8.38
C ILE A 86 13.90 8.53 9.79
N PRO A 87 15.01 9.13 10.29
CA PRO A 87 15.46 8.90 11.66
C PRO A 87 14.41 9.21 12.73
N ALA A 88 13.60 10.26 12.56
CA ALA A 88 12.54 10.57 13.52
C ALA A 88 11.41 9.51 13.47
N ILE A 89 11.02 9.06 12.29
CA ILE A 89 10.03 7.98 12.13
C ILE A 89 10.53 6.70 12.80
N VAL A 90 11.76 6.31 12.56
CA VAL A 90 12.35 5.10 13.17
C VAL A 90 12.36 5.20 14.69
N ARG A 91 12.85 6.30 15.27
CA ARG A 91 12.84 6.52 16.74
C ARG A 91 11.43 6.49 17.33
N ALA A 92 10.41 6.92 16.57
CA ALA A 92 9.04 6.92 17.03
C ALA A 92 8.40 5.53 17.00
N THR A 93 8.82 4.64 16.08
CA THR A 93 8.09 3.42 15.75
C THR A 93 8.84 2.11 16.04
N GLN A 94 10.19 2.11 16.06
CA GLN A 94 10.98 0.88 16.20
C GLN A 94 10.63 0.05 17.45
N ASP A 95 10.28 0.70 18.57
CA ASP A 95 9.93 0.00 19.82
C ASP A 95 8.58 -0.73 19.73
N GLY A 96 7.82 -0.54 18.68
CA GLY A 96 6.59 -1.27 18.39
C GLY A 96 6.77 -2.36 17.32
N VAL A 97 7.95 -2.48 16.72
CA VAL A 97 8.30 -3.52 15.76
C VAL A 97 8.97 -4.67 16.49
N VAL A 98 8.58 -5.89 16.17
CA VAL A 98 9.02 -7.10 16.84
C VAL A 98 9.51 -8.14 15.84
N LEU A 99 10.46 -8.97 16.26
CA LEU A 99 10.77 -10.23 15.58
C LEU A 99 9.70 -11.27 15.94
N VAL A 100 9.24 -12.03 14.96
CA VAL A 100 8.33 -13.18 15.12
C VAL A 100 9.05 -14.42 14.65
N GLU A 101 9.21 -15.41 15.55
CA GLU A 101 9.93 -16.65 15.30
C GLU A 101 9.01 -17.85 15.48
N THR A 102 9.10 -18.77 14.53
CA THR A 102 8.48 -20.09 14.59
C THR A 102 9.57 -21.16 14.58
N GLY A 103 9.21 -22.40 14.79
CA GLY A 103 10.16 -23.51 14.66
C GLY A 103 10.72 -23.72 13.25
N SER A 104 10.13 -23.08 12.23
CA SER A 104 10.45 -23.26 10.80
C SER A 104 10.89 -21.98 10.08
N GLY A 105 10.74 -20.81 10.72
CA GLY A 105 11.07 -19.55 10.04
C GLY A 105 10.98 -18.34 10.97
N LEU A 106 11.33 -17.20 10.41
CA LEU A 106 11.29 -15.91 11.10
C LEU A 106 10.71 -14.83 10.20
N GLY A 107 10.18 -13.80 10.82
CA GLY A 107 9.67 -12.59 10.17
C GLY A 107 9.51 -11.46 11.17
N THR A 108 8.82 -10.43 10.76
CA THR A 108 8.56 -9.24 11.57
C THR A 108 7.06 -9.14 11.90
N GLY A 109 6.75 -8.50 13.03
CA GLY A 109 5.41 -8.05 13.36
C GLY A 109 5.43 -6.66 13.96
N PHE A 110 4.27 -6.10 14.26
CA PHE A 110 4.18 -4.82 14.96
C PHE A 110 2.95 -4.74 15.86
N LEU A 111 3.12 -4.08 16.99
CA LEU A 111 2.11 -3.90 18.02
C LEU A 111 1.08 -2.86 17.61
N ILE A 112 -0.22 -3.19 17.72
CA ILE A 112 -1.32 -2.33 17.29
C ILE A 112 -2.20 -1.81 18.43
N ASP A 113 -2.09 -2.37 19.63
CA ASP A 113 -2.81 -1.88 20.81
C ASP A 113 -2.11 -2.23 22.12
N GLN A 114 -2.60 -1.65 23.20
CA GLN A 114 -2.10 -1.89 24.58
C GLN A 114 -2.46 -3.27 25.15
N LYS A 115 -3.29 -4.05 24.46
CA LYS A 115 -3.69 -5.40 24.87
C LYS A 115 -2.72 -6.47 24.38
N GLY A 116 -1.68 -6.07 23.64
CA GLY A 116 -0.66 -6.98 23.14
C GLY A 116 -1.00 -7.65 21.82
N HIS A 117 -1.95 -7.11 21.05
CA HIS A 117 -2.20 -7.59 19.69
C HIS A 117 -1.11 -7.12 18.74
N ILE A 118 -0.61 -8.03 17.94
CA ILE A 118 0.47 -7.83 16.97
C ILE A 118 -0.03 -8.33 15.63
N LEU A 119 0.21 -7.54 14.56
CA LEU A 119 -0.01 -7.96 13.18
C LEU A 119 1.29 -8.47 12.57
N THR A 120 1.18 -9.50 11.75
CA THR A 120 2.24 -10.07 10.91
C THR A 120 1.63 -10.76 9.69
N ASN A 121 2.44 -11.37 8.83
CA ASN A 121 1.91 -12.17 7.72
C ASN A 121 1.49 -13.58 8.13
N ALA A 122 0.53 -14.16 7.40
CA ALA A 122 0.09 -15.53 7.60
C ALA A 122 1.22 -16.53 7.34
N HIS A 123 2.02 -16.32 6.28
CA HIS A 123 3.15 -17.19 5.96
C HIS A 123 4.28 -17.15 7.00
N VAL A 124 4.38 -16.07 7.82
CA VAL A 124 5.36 -15.98 8.92
C VAL A 124 5.00 -16.92 10.06
N VAL A 125 3.71 -17.00 10.40
CA VAL A 125 3.25 -17.89 11.50
C VAL A 125 2.96 -19.30 11.02
N ASP A 126 2.77 -19.51 9.72
CA ASP A 126 2.42 -20.79 9.10
C ASP A 126 1.27 -21.47 9.85
N ALA A 127 1.42 -22.73 10.22
CA ALA A 127 0.44 -23.51 11.00
C ALA A 127 0.68 -23.46 12.53
N ALA A 128 1.59 -22.59 13.00
CA ALA A 128 1.91 -22.49 14.42
C ALA A 128 0.70 -21.99 15.23
N LYS A 129 0.51 -22.56 16.43
CA LYS A 129 -0.50 -22.09 17.39
C LYS A 129 0.07 -21.03 18.34
N THR A 130 1.38 -21.09 18.55
CA THR A 130 2.15 -20.16 19.36
C THR A 130 3.46 -19.84 18.65
N VAL A 131 3.94 -18.63 18.81
CA VAL A 131 5.20 -18.15 18.25
C VAL A 131 5.96 -17.39 19.33
N ASP A 132 7.27 -17.29 19.20
CA ASP A 132 8.07 -16.43 20.06
C ASP A 132 8.16 -15.03 19.44
N VAL A 133 8.00 -14.01 20.28
CA VAL A 133 8.05 -12.60 19.92
C VAL A 133 9.18 -11.94 20.70
N THR A 134 10.18 -11.42 19.98
CA THR A 134 11.27 -10.65 20.56
C THR A 134 11.02 -9.17 20.32
N PHE A 135 10.88 -8.41 21.40
CA PHE A 135 10.72 -6.96 21.37
C PHE A 135 12.07 -6.26 21.18
N ASN A 136 12.04 -4.98 20.80
CA ASN A 136 13.24 -4.19 20.53
C ASN A 136 14.19 -4.04 21.73
N ASP A 137 13.69 -4.21 22.96
CA ASP A 137 14.50 -4.20 24.18
C ASP A 137 15.11 -5.58 24.52
N GLY A 138 14.97 -6.57 23.64
CA GLY A 138 15.44 -7.95 23.83
C GLY A 138 14.49 -8.83 24.65
N THR A 139 13.37 -8.30 25.13
CA THR A 139 12.39 -9.10 25.87
C THR A 139 11.72 -10.12 24.95
N ILE A 140 11.76 -11.40 25.31
CA ILE A 140 11.09 -12.48 24.59
C ILE A 140 9.78 -12.83 25.28
N LYS A 141 8.70 -12.94 24.52
CA LYS A 141 7.36 -13.36 24.97
C LYS A 141 6.80 -14.41 24.03
N GLN A 142 6.14 -15.41 24.58
CA GLN A 142 5.33 -16.31 23.78
C GLN A 142 4.01 -15.63 23.42
N ALA A 143 3.67 -15.60 22.14
CA ALA A 143 2.41 -15.09 21.61
C ALA A 143 1.53 -16.25 21.13
N LYS A 144 0.23 -16.13 21.40
CA LYS A 144 -0.78 -17.02 20.82
C LYS A 144 -1.18 -16.52 19.44
N VAL A 145 -1.21 -17.39 18.45
CA VAL A 145 -1.83 -17.09 17.15
C VAL A 145 -3.35 -17.11 17.33
N LEU A 146 -3.99 -15.94 17.21
CA LEU A 146 -5.45 -15.83 17.31
C LEU A 146 -6.13 -16.39 16.09
N ALA A 147 -5.68 -15.95 14.91
CA ALA A 147 -6.00 -16.52 13.61
C ALA A 147 -4.99 -16.08 12.56
N ALA A 148 -4.88 -16.86 11.48
CA ALA A 148 -4.19 -16.53 10.25
C ALA A 148 -5.18 -16.60 9.09
N ASP A 149 -5.05 -15.65 8.16
CA ASP A 149 -5.83 -15.51 6.94
C ASP A 149 -4.90 -15.56 5.73
N THR A 150 -4.87 -16.70 5.06
CA THR A 150 -4.01 -16.90 3.90
C THR A 150 -4.48 -16.11 2.68
N THR A 151 -5.77 -15.74 2.63
CA THR A 151 -6.38 -15.01 1.49
C THR A 151 -5.76 -13.62 1.30
N ILE A 152 -5.42 -12.94 2.41
CA ILE A 152 -4.78 -11.62 2.40
C ILE A 152 -3.42 -11.63 3.08
N ASP A 153 -2.87 -12.82 3.35
CA ASP A 153 -1.58 -13.00 4.01
C ASP A 153 -1.46 -12.25 5.34
N LEU A 154 -2.47 -12.33 6.19
CA LEU A 154 -2.54 -11.68 7.51
C LEU A 154 -2.55 -12.71 8.62
N ALA A 155 -1.79 -12.47 9.69
CA ALA A 155 -1.98 -13.12 10.99
C ALA A 155 -2.12 -12.09 12.11
N VAL A 156 -2.97 -12.41 13.08
CA VAL A 156 -3.10 -11.68 14.34
C VAL A 156 -2.59 -12.59 15.46
N ILE A 157 -1.58 -12.12 16.16
CA ILE A 157 -1.02 -12.82 17.33
C ILE A 157 -1.18 -11.96 18.57
N ALA A 158 -1.16 -12.55 19.75
CA ALA A 158 -1.36 -11.84 21.01
C ALA A 158 -0.38 -12.33 22.08
N VAL A 159 0.32 -11.39 22.72
CA VAL A 159 1.11 -11.61 23.93
C VAL A 159 0.26 -11.27 25.16
N ALA A 160 0.49 -11.97 26.28
CA ALA A 160 -0.25 -11.74 27.53
C ALA A 160 0.08 -10.37 28.17
N SER A 161 1.27 -9.84 27.91
CA SER A 161 1.73 -8.53 28.38
C SER A 161 2.87 -8.02 27.51
N THR A 162 2.91 -6.71 27.31
CA THR A 162 3.98 -6.02 26.59
C THR A 162 5.01 -5.44 27.56
N PRO A 163 6.30 -5.31 27.16
CA PRO A 163 7.27 -4.52 27.91
C PRO A 163 6.82 -3.05 28.01
N SER A 164 7.27 -2.35 29.05
CA SER A 164 6.98 -0.91 29.21
C SER A 164 7.61 -0.02 28.13
N SER A 165 8.65 -0.50 27.47
CA SER A 165 9.32 0.11 26.33
C SER A 165 8.53 0.03 25.03
N ALA A 166 7.64 -0.99 24.90
CA ALA A 166 6.92 -1.26 23.68
C ALA A 166 5.93 -0.14 23.32
N LYS A 167 5.92 0.25 22.05
CA LYS A 167 5.05 1.30 21.53
C LYS A 167 4.00 0.74 20.58
N VAL A 168 2.79 1.25 20.69
CA VAL A 168 1.72 0.95 19.74
C VAL A 168 1.94 1.77 18.47
N LEU A 169 1.94 1.14 17.31
CA LEU A 169 2.04 1.82 16.03
C LEU A 169 0.66 2.35 15.60
N PRO A 170 0.57 3.64 15.22
CA PRO A 170 -0.69 4.19 14.72
C PRO A 170 -1.00 3.61 13.34
N LEU A 171 -2.22 3.10 13.17
CA LEU A 171 -2.70 2.64 11.86
C LEU A 171 -3.22 3.83 11.06
N GLY A 172 -2.63 4.05 9.89
CA GLY A 172 -3.03 5.08 8.93
C GLY A 172 -4.13 4.63 7.98
N THR A 173 -4.12 5.15 6.76
CA THR A 173 -4.97 4.72 5.64
C THR A 173 -4.15 4.58 4.37
N SER A 174 -4.43 3.54 3.60
CA SER A 174 -3.82 3.30 2.29
C SER A 174 -4.64 3.92 1.13
N LYS A 175 -5.89 4.33 1.38
CA LYS A 175 -6.79 4.89 0.36
C LYS A 175 -6.31 6.22 -0.22
N SER A 176 -5.65 7.03 0.60
CA SER A 176 -5.18 8.36 0.22
C SER A 176 -3.76 8.37 -0.36
N LEU A 177 -3.08 7.22 -0.42
CA LEU A 177 -1.73 7.12 -0.96
C LEU A 177 -1.68 7.49 -2.44
N ARG A 178 -0.69 8.30 -2.80
CA ARG A 178 -0.40 8.73 -4.17
C ARG A 178 0.97 8.25 -4.60
N VAL A 179 1.10 7.88 -5.87
CA VAL A 179 2.40 7.55 -6.47
C VAL A 179 3.39 8.69 -6.26
N GLY A 180 4.60 8.35 -5.84
CA GLY A 180 5.66 9.30 -5.48
C GLY A 180 5.69 9.69 -4.00
N GLU A 181 4.68 9.39 -3.18
CA GLU A 181 4.74 9.65 -1.74
C GLU A 181 5.79 8.75 -1.06
N PRO A 182 6.59 9.32 -0.11
CA PRO A 182 7.65 8.57 0.54
C PRO A 182 7.10 7.51 1.50
N LEU A 183 7.78 6.37 1.54
CA LEU A 183 7.47 5.24 2.40
C LEU A 183 8.73 4.76 3.14
N VAL A 184 8.54 4.23 4.35
CA VAL A 184 9.57 3.58 5.16
C VAL A 184 9.11 2.18 5.51
N ALA A 185 9.87 1.16 5.13
CA ALA A 185 9.65 -0.21 5.55
C ALA A 185 10.59 -0.54 6.71
N ILE A 186 10.05 -1.12 7.77
CA ILE A 186 10.83 -1.56 8.93
C ILE A 186 10.65 -3.07 9.08
N GLY A 187 11.78 -3.75 9.27
CA GLY A 187 11.85 -5.15 9.66
C GLY A 187 12.73 -5.33 10.88
N ASN A 188 12.61 -6.47 11.54
CA ASN A 188 13.47 -6.84 12.65
C ASN A 188 14.00 -8.28 12.46
N PRO A 189 14.82 -8.52 11.41
CA PRO A 189 15.20 -9.88 11.03
C PRO A 189 16.12 -10.60 12.04
N LEU A 190 16.73 -9.87 12.98
CA LEU A 190 17.70 -10.42 13.93
C LEU A 190 17.33 -10.18 15.41
N GLY A 191 16.19 -9.53 15.68
CA GLY A 191 15.70 -9.29 17.04
C GLY A 191 16.48 -8.23 17.84
N GLN A 192 17.57 -7.70 17.31
CA GLN A 192 18.42 -6.72 18.00
C GLN A 192 18.61 -5.43 17.21
N ASP A 193 18.61 -5.52 15.87
CA ASP A 193 18.77 -4.35 14.99
C ASP A 193 17.67 -4.34 13.95
N SER A 194 16.83 -3.29 13.98
CA SER A 194 15.80 -3.08 12.96
C SER A 194 16.45 -2.77 11.61
N SER A 195 16.07 -3.52 10.58
CA SER A 195 16.40 -3.18 9.21
C SER A 195 15.40 -2.14 8.69
N VAL A 196 15.90 -0.98 8.28
CA VAL A 196 15.10 0.12 7.76
C VAL A 196 15.43 0.35 6.30
N THR A 197 14.42 0.36 5.46
CA THR A 197 14.56 0.76 4.06
C THR A 197 13.55 1.83 3.73
N SER A 198 13.87 2.68 2.76
CA SER A 198 12.98 3.74 2.31
C SER A 198 12.85 3.75 0.80
N GLY A 199 11.73 4.23 0.34
CA GLY A 199 11.39 4.37 -1.06
C GLY A 199 10.13 5.22 -1.20
N ILE A 200 9.41 4.99 -2.28
CA ILE A 200 8.16 5.69 -2.59
C ILE A 200 7.03 4.71 -2.88
N VAL A 201 5.82 5.21 -2.92
CA VAL A 201 4.71 4.52 -3.56
C VAL A 201 4.98 4.46 -5.06
N SER A 202 5.33 3.29 -5.59
CA SER A 202 5.55 3.09 -7.02
C SER A 202 4.23 2.88 -7.78
N ALA A 203 3.28 2.21 -7.14
CA ALA A 203 1.90 2.06 -7.63
C ALA A 203 0.96 1.68 -6.47
N THR A 204 -0.33 1.92 -6.66
CA THR A 204 -1.40 1.45 -5.78
C THR A 204 -2.31 0.49 -6.53
N LYS A 205 -3.21 -0.21 -5.82
CA LYS A 205 -4.25 -1.07 -6.39
C LYS A 205 -3.70 -2.23 -7.26
N ARG A 206 -2.50 -2.72 -6.92
CA ARG A 206 -1.94 -3.89 -7.59
C ARG A 206 -2.64 -5.17 -7.13
N THR A 207 -2.80 -6.11 -8.05
CA THR A 207 -3.14 -7.49 -7.70
C THR A 207 -1.85 -8.29 -7.68
N ILE A 208 -1.56 -8.93 -6.56
CA ILE A 208 -0.37 -9.75 -6.37
C ILE A 208 -0.75 -11.18 -6.01
N CYS A 209 0.19 -12.09 -6.20
CA CYS A 209 0.09 -13.46 -5.75
C CYS A 209 0.70 -13.56 -4.35
N SER A 210 -0.04 -14.01 -3.36
CA SER A 210 0.52 -14.25 -2.03
C SER A 210 1.49 -15.44 -2.03
N PRO A 211 2.38 -15.55 -1.02
CA PRO A 211 3.18 -16.76 -0.82
C PRO A 211 2.32 -18.03 -0.67
N THR A 212 1.08 -17.91 -0.25
CA THR A 212 0.09 -18.98 -0.15
C THR A 212 -0.67 -19.27 -1.45
N GLN A 213 -0.28 -18.60 -2.55
CA GLN A 213 -0.84 -18.74 -3.90
C GLN A 213 -2.28 -18.20 -4.07
N ASP A 214 -2.72 -17.33 -3.17
CA ASP A 214 -3.98 -16.60 -3.32
C ASP A 214 -3.73 -15.21 -3.95
N PHE A 215 -4.73 -14.69 -4.68
CA PHE A 215 -4.65 -13.34 -5.22
C PHE A 215 -5.01 -12.28 -4.15
N ILE A 216 -4.08 -11.39 -3.83
CA ILE A 216 -4.32 -10.23 -2.98
C ILE A 216 -4.52 -9.01 -3.89
N GLY A 217 -5.71 -8.44 -3.87
CA GLY A 217 -6.01 -7.17 -4.54
C GLY A 217 -5.55 -5.96 -3.72
N ASN A 218 -5.46 -4.81 -4.39
CA ASN A 218 -5.14 -3.51 -3.76
C ASN A 218 -3.80 -3.44 -3.01
N ALA A 219 -2.81 -4.25 -3.39
CA ALA A 219 -1.48 -4.16 -2.83
C ALA A 219 -0.82 -2.83 -3.20
N ILE A 220 0.03 -2.35 -2.30
CA ILE A 220 0.90 -1.19 -2.49
C ILE A 220 2.21 -1.70 -3.09
N GLN A 221 2.61 -1.15 -4.24
CA GLN A 221 3.93 -1.36 -4.81
C GLN A 221 4.88 -0.26 -4.35
N THR A 222 6.09 -0.63 -3.94
CA THR A 222 7.15 0.28 -3.50
C THR A 222 8.51 -0.15 -4.03
N ASP A 223 9.41 0.79 -4.19
CA ASP A 223 10.83 0.54 -4.46
C ASP A 223 11.68 0.47 -3.17
N ALA A 224 11.07 0.72 -2.01
CA ALA A 224 11.70 0.39 -0.72
C ALA A 224 12.11 -1.09 -0.74
N ALA A 225 13.34 -1.38 -0.32
CA ALA A 225 13.86 -2.74 -0.38
C ALA A 225 13.13 -3.64 0.63
N ILE A 226 12.23 -4.48 0.12
CA ILE A 226 11.59 -5.56 0.88
C ILE A 226 12.42 -6.83 0.66
N ASN A 227 12.87 -7.46 1.73
CA ASN A 227 13.70 -8.67 1.72
C ASN A 227 13.20 -9.65 2.77
N PRO A 228 13.62 -10.93 2.72
CA PRO A 228 13.35 -11.88 3.81
C PRO A 228 13.75 -11.29 5.16
N GLY A 229 12.83 -11.35 6.13
CA GLY A 229 12.95 -10.72 7.44
C GLY A 229 12.16 -9.42 7.61
N ASN A 230 11.87 -8.66 6.53
CA ASN A 230 10.94 -7.53 6.60
C ASN A 230 9.47 -7.96 6.47
N SER A 231 9.20 -9.17 5.99
CA SER A 231 7.84 -9.71 5.85
C SER A 231 7.11 -9.71 7.18
N GLY A 232 5.88 -9.21 7.19
CA GLY A 232 5.06 -8.99 8.39
C GLY A 232 5.32 -7.66 9.10
N GLY A 233 6.40 -6.95 8.76
CA GLY A 233 6.71 -5.64 9.30
C GLY A 233 5.85 -4.51 8.71
N PRO A 234 5.84 -3.33 9.35
CA PRO A 234 5.05 -2.19 8.90
C PRO A 234 5.68 -1.50 7.69
N LEU A 235 4.83 -1.09 6.75
CA LEU A 235 5.11 -0.05 5.77
C LEU A 235 4.50 1.25 6.28
N LEU A 236 5.34 2.28 6.49
CA LEU A 236 4.97 3.54 7.13
C LEU A 236 4.94 4.68 6.11
N ASN A 237 4.01 5.62 6.30
CA ASN A 237 4.01 6.90 5.59
C ASN A 237 4.94 7.92 6.28
N ALA A 238 5.05 9.13 5.72
CA ALA A 238 5.86 10.23 6.26
C ALA A 238 5.43 10.69 7.67
N ALA A 239 4.21 10.37 8.11
CA ALA A 239 3.73 10.65 9.47
C ALA A 239 4.02 9.50 10.45
N GLY A 240 4.74 8.45 10.05
CA GLY A 240 5.00 7.27 10.89
C GLY A 240 3.77 6.40 11.13
N GLN A 241 2.74 6.51 10.31
CA GLN A 241 1.54 5.69 10.40
C GLN A 241 1.66 4.48 9.48
N VAL A 242 1.19 3.32 9.94
CA VAL A 242 1.18 2.09 9.15
C VAL A 242 0.15 2.20 8.03
N VAL A 243 0.62 2.10 6.79
CA VAL A 243 -0.22 2.10 5.58
C VAL A 243 -0.29 0.74 4.90
N GLY A 244 0.57 -0.20 5.31
CA GLY A 244 0.55 -1.58 4.81
C GLY A 244 1.40 -2.51 5.66
N ILE A 245 1.30 -3.82 5.37
CA ILE A 245 2.18 -4.88 5.90
C ILE A 245 3.07 -5.34 4.76
N ASN A 246 4.40 -5.27 4.96
CA ASN A 246 5.37 -5.78 3.99
C ASN A 246 5.15 -7.27 3.77
N SER A 247 5.04 -7.73 2.54
CA SER A 247 4.72 -9.13 2.26
C SER A 247 5.81 -9.81 1.43
N GLN A 248 6.03 -9.37 0.19
CA GLN A 248 6.91 -10.08 -0.72
C GLN A 248 7.56 -9.20 -1.77
N ILE A 249 8.50 -9.78 -2.49
CA ILE A 249 9.14 -9.22 -3.67
C ILE A 249 8.72 -10.01 -4.91
N LEU A 250 8.58 -9.32 -6.06
CA LEU A 250 8.65 -9.96 -7.37
C LEU A 250 10.13 -10.01 -7.77
N SER A 251 10.72 -11.19 -7.72
CA SER A 251 12.11 -11.36 -8.16
C SER A 251 12.24 -12.68 -8.91
N GLN A 252 12.86 -12.66 -10.08
CA GLN A 252 13.25 -13.86 -10.82
C GLN A 252 14.57 -14.45 -10.31
N GLY A 253 15.34 -13.69 -9.52
CA GLY A 253 16.66 -14.07 -9.02
C GLY A 253 16.79 -14.19 -7.50
N GLY A 254 15.71 -14.03 -6.72
CA GLY A 254 15.70 -14.20 -5.26
C GLY A 254 16.17 -12.97 -4.45
N GLY A 255 16.52 -11.84 -5.10
CA GLY A 255 16.87 -10.55 -4.48
C GLY A 255 15.88 -9.45 -4.84
N ASN A 256 15.89 -8.33 -4.09
CA ASN A 256 15.07 -7.17 -4.40
C ASN A 256 15.60 -6.45 -5.66
N GLU A 257 14.80 -6.42 -6.71
CA GLU A 257 15.06 -5.70 -7.97
C GLU A 257 14.36 -4.32 -8.02
N GLY A 258 14.06 -3.73 -6.87
CA GLY A 258 13.33 -2.46 -6.77
C GLY A 258 11.81 -2.60 -6.90
N ILE A 259 11.28 -3.82 -6.74
CA ILE A 259 9.84 -4.09 -6.76
C ILE A 259 9.46 -4.86 -5.50
N GLY A 260 8.92 -4.14 -4.52
CA GLY A 260 8.36 -4.69 -3.30
C GLY A 260 6.85 -4.48 -3.25
N PHE A 261 6.16 -5.33 -2.49
CA PHE A 261 4.72 -5.22 -2.26
C PHE A 261 4.38 -5.30 -0.79
N ALA A 262 3.37 -4.51 -0.40
CA ALA A 262 2.75 -4.56 0.91
C ALA A 262 1.24 -4.73 0.78
N VAL A 263 0.65 -5.49 1.69
CA VAL A 263 -0.82 -5.60 1.80
C VAL A 263 -1.36 -4.31 2.43
N ALA A 264 -2.31 -3.68 1.76
CA ALA A 264 -2.84 -2.38 2.17
C ALA A 264 -3.55 -2.44 3.53
N ILE A 265 -3.28 -1.47 4.41
CA ILE A 265 -3.80 -1.47 5.79
C ILE A 265 -5.33 -1.42 5.87
N ASP A 266 -5.98 -0.79 4.89
CA ASP A 266 -7.45 -0.67 4.88
C ASP A 266 -8.17 -2.00 4.56
N ILE A 267 -7.48 -2.97 3.93
CA ILE A 267 -7.98 -4.34 3.78
C ILE A 267 -7.79 -5.13 5.08
N ILE A 268 -6.68 -4.88 5.76
CA ILE A 268 -6.26 -5.59 6.98
C ILE A 268 -7.15 -5.25 8.16
N LYS A 269 -7.43 -3.95 8.38
CA LYS A 269 -8.16 -3.47 9.57
C LYS A 269 -9.47 -4.20 9.86
N PRO A 270 -10.42 -4.34 8.92
CA PRO A 270 -11.69 -5.01 9.22
C PRO A 270 -11.52 -6.47 9.60
N VAL A 271 -10.60 -7.18 8.92
CA VAL A 271 -10.31 -8.60 9.21
C VAL A 271 -9.62 -8.75 10.56
N ALA A 272 -8.59 -7.96 10.85
CA ALA A 272 -7.88 -7.97 12.13
C ALA A 272 -8.83 -7.66 13.30
N ASN A 273 -9.67 -6.64 13.18
CA ASN A 273 -10.67 -6.30 14.20
C ASN A 273 -11.66 -7.45 14.44
N GLY A 274 -12.11 -8.12 13.38
CA GLY A 274 -12.95 -9.31 13.49
C GLY A 274 -12.28 -10.47 14.25
N ILE A 275 -11.01 -10.73 13.97
CA ILE A 275 -10.20 -11.74 14.67
C ILE A 275 -10.04 -11.36 16.14
N ILE A 276 -9.67 -10.12 16.46
CA ILE A 276 -9.49 -9.61 17.82
C ILE A 276 -10.79 -9.71 18.63
N ALA A 277 -11.93 -9.53 18.00
CA ALA A 277 -13.25 -9.73 18.61
C ALA A 277 -13.61 -11.22 18.84
N GLY A 278 -12.69 -12.13 18.55
CA GLY A 278 -12.88 -13.59 18.74
C GLY A 278 -13.57 -14.28 17.57
N GLY A 279 -13.73 -13.60 16.44
CA GLY A 279 -14.29 -14.14 15.18
C GLY A 279 -13.25 -14.87 14.36
N LYS A 280 -13.72 -15.43 13.24
CA LYS A 280 -12.87 -15.96 12.17
C LYS A 280 -12.59 -14.85 11.15
N PRO A 281 -11.51 -14.97 10.35
CA PRO A 281 -11.30 -14.09 9.20
C PRO A 281 -12.54 -14.06 8.31
N ARG A 282 -13.00 -12.87 7.95
CA ARG A 282 -14.19 -12.65 7.10
C ARG A 282 -13.91 -11.52 6.13
N HIS A 283 -14.34 -11.69 4.89
CA HIS A 283 -14.11 -10.72 3.82
C HIS A 283 -15.43 -10.18 3.29
N ALA A 284 -15.59 -8.87 3.33
CA ALA A 284 -16.76 -8.23 2.74
C ALA A 284 -16.81 -8.47 1.22
N TRP A 285 -17.98 -8.84 0.74
CA TRP A 285 -18.19 -9.25 -0.64
C TRP A 285 -19.58 -8.85 -1.13
N ILE A 286 -19.68 -8.52 -2.41
CA ILE A 286 -20.95 -8.17 -3.07
C ILE A 286 -21.43 -9.18 -4.11
N GLY A 287 -20.53 -9.99 -4.67
CA GLY A 287 -20.88 -11.03 -5.61
C GLY A 287 -21.11 -10.55 -7.03
N VAL A 288 -20.18 -9.80 -7.59
CA VAL A 288 -20.23 -9.35 -8.98
C VAL A 288 -18.93 -9.66 -9.70
N GLU A 289 -19.04 -9.79 -11.02
CA GLU A 289 -17.93 -9.72 -11.97
C GLU A 289 -18.19 -8.56 -12.91
N GLY A 290 -17.12 -7.84 -13.30
CA GLY A 290 -17.27 -6.67 -14.14
C GLY A 290 -15.98 -6.29 -14.83
N THR A 291 -16.09 -5.38 -15.77
CA THR A 291 -14.97 -4.78 -16.50
C THR A 291 -15.03 -3.27 -16.38
N PRO A 292 -13.89 -2.57 -16.41
CA PRO A 292 -13.91 -1.11 -16.49
C PRO A 292 -14.73 -0.64 -17.69
N LEU A 293 -15.47 0.45 -17.51
CA LEU A 293 -16.17 1.12 -18.59
C LEU A 293 -15.14 1.87 -19.44
N ASP A 294 -14.83 1.33 -20.61
CA ASP A 294 -13.93 2.00 -21.54
C ASP A 294 -14.64 3.15 -22.29
N PRO A 295 -13.88 4.12 -22.85
CA PRO A 295 -14.46 5.28 -23.53
C PRO A 295 -15.36 4.93 -24.72
N GLN A 296 -15.05 3.86 -25.47
CA GLN A 296 -15.85 3.44 -26.61
C GLN A 296 -17.20 2.92 -26.13
N THR A 297 -17.19 1.99 -25.16
CA THR A 297 -18.41 1.45 -24.52
C THR A 297 -19.23 2.57 -23.88
N SER A 298 -18.57 3.54 -23.21
CA SER A 298 -19.23 4.71 -22.63
C SER A 298 -19.99 5.53 -23.67
N ASN A 299 -19.38 5.77 -24.84
CA ASN A 299 -20.04 6.47 -25.95
C ASN A 299 -21.20 5.67 -26.55
N GLU A 300 -21.02 4.37 -26.78
CA GLU A 300 -22.05 3.47 -27.33
C GLU A 300 -23.28 3.34 -26.43
N LEU A 301 -23.07 3.44 -25.10
CA LEU A 301 -24.15 3.46 -24.10
C LEU A 301 -24.78 4.85 -23.89
N GLY A 302 -24.29 5.90 -24.60
CA GLY A 302 -24.74 7.28 -24.42
C GLY A 302 -24.29 7.89 -23.08
N MET A 303 -23.20 7.38 -22.49
CA MET A 303 -22.65 7.79 -21.19
C MET A 303 -21.28 8.46 -21.33
N ALA A 304 -21.05 9.18 -22.42
CA ALA A 304 -19.76 9.79 -22.75
C ALA A 304 -19.13 10.53 -21.56
N GLY A 305 -17.84 10.24 -21.30
CA GLY A 305 -17.09 10.82 -20.17
C GLY A 305 -17.38 10.20 -18.80
N THR A 306 -18.21 9.17 -18.71
CA THR A 306 -18.43 8.41 -17.49
C THR A 306 -17.36 7.33 -17.33
N THR A 307 -16.86 7.17 -16.09
CA THR A 307 -16.03 6.04 -15.67
C THR A 307 -16.84 5.14 -14.73
N GLY A 308 -16.45 3.89 -14.60
CA GLY A 308 -17.16 2.95 -13.72
C GLY A 308 -16.87 1.49 -14.04
N VAL A 309 -17.64 0.61 -13.40
CA VAL A 309 -17.57 -0.83 -13.60
C VAL A 309 -18.86 -1.34 -14.22
N VAL A 310 -18.75 -1.85 -15.41
CA VAL A 310 -19.85 -2.55 -16.10
C VAL A 310 -20.02 -3.92 -15.48
N LEU A 311 -21.20 -4.23 -14.93
CA LEU A 311 -21.49 -5.53 -14.39
C LEU A 311 -21.68 -6.56 -15.52
N ARG A 312 -20.82 -7.57 -15.60
CA ARG A 312 -20.89 -8.69 -16.52
C ARG A 312 -21.76 -9.82 -15.97
N SER A 313 -21.54 -10.14 -14.70
CA SER A 313 -22.35 -11.13 -14.01
C SER A 313 -22.63 -10.69 -12.56
N VAL A 314 -23.72 -11.21 -12.03
CA VAL A 314 -24.11 -11.07 -10.63
C VAL A 314 -24.35 -12.46 -10.07
N ASN A 315 -23.63 -12.82 -9.01
CA ASN A 315 -23.79 -14.12 -8.37
C ASN A 315 -25.24 -14.31 -7.89
N PRO A 316 -25.94 -15.39 -8.29
CA PRO A 316 -27.36 -15.59 -7.98
C PRO A 316 -27.65 -15.65 -6.47
N ASN A 317 -26.69 -16.05 -5.66
CA ASN A 317 -26.78 -16.14 -4.20
C ASN A 317 -26.04 -15.00 -3.48
N GLY A 318 -25.61 -13.97 -4.22
CA GLY A 318 -24.82 -12.88 -3.69
C GLY A 318 -25.64 -11.65 -3.27
N PRO A 319 -25.03 -10.78 -2.45
CA PRO A 319 -25.65 -9.53 -1.98
C PRO A 319 -26.15 -8.62 -3.11
N ALA A 320 -25.35 -8.48 -4.18
CA ALA A 320 -25.71 -7.67 -5.33
C ALA A 320 -27.02 -8.14 -5.99
N LYS A 321 -27.21 -9.47 -6.10
CA LYS A 321 -28.46 -10.04 -6.63
C LYS A 321 -29.63 -9.78 -5.70
N ALA A 322 -29.43 -9.96 -4.39
CA ALA A 322 -30.46 -9.69 -3.39
C ALA A 322 -30.89 -8.20 -3.39
N ALA A 323 -29.95 -7.31 -3.68
CA ALA A 323 -30.19 -5.87 -3.82
C ALA A 323 -30.78 -5.46 -5.18
N GLY A 324 -30.98 -6.39 -6.13
CA GLY A 324 -31.57 -6.13 -7.43
C GLY A 324 -30.60 -5.52 -8.47
N LEU A 325 -29.29 -5.71 -8.30
CA LEU A 325 -28.32 -5.37 -9.33
C LEU A 325 -28.42 -6.34 -10.51
N ILE A 326 -28.14 -5.83 -11.71
CA ILE A 326 -28.32 -6.53 -12.98
C ILE A 326 -26.99 -6.63 -13.71
N GLY A 327 -26.54 -7.85 -13.98
CA GLY A 327 -25.41 -8.10 -14.87
C GLY A 327 -25.86 -8.11 -16.34
N SER A 328 -24.99 -7.72 -17.23
CA SER A 328 -25.23 -7.82 -18.67
C SER A 328 -24.49 -9.03 -19.25
N PRO A 329 -25.19 -10.06 -19.71
CA PRO A 329 -24.57 -11.25 -20.28
C PRO A 329 -24.14 -11.05 -21.74
N ALA A 330 -23.63 -9.87 -22.11
CA ALA A 330 -23.12 -9.66 -23.44
C ALA A 330 -21.97 -10.63 -23.74
N ALA A 331 -22.02 -11.29 -24.88
CA ALA A 331 -20.90 -12.10 -25.37
C ALA A 331 -19.65 -11.24 -25.49
N ASP A 332 -18.49 -11.87 -25.33
CA ASP A 332 -17.18 -11.22 -25.41
C ASP A 332 -17.12 -10.22 -26.57
N ASN A 333 -16.75 -8.96 -26.27
CA ASN A 333 -16.58 -7.82 -27.16
C ASN A 333 -17.85 -7.05 -27.63
N ALA A 334 -19.06 -7.34 -27.15
CA ALA A 334 -20.21 -6.48 -27.42
C ALA A 334 -20.46 -5.51 -26.25
N PRO A 335 -20.91 -4.27 -26.50
CA PRO A 335 -21.31 -3.36 -25.43
C PRO A 335 -22.40 -4.00 -24.58
N PRO A 336 -22.31 -3.93 -23.25
CA PRO A 336 -23.31 -4.51 -22.37
C PRO A 336 -24.61 -3.71 -22.45
N LYS A 337 -25.66 -4.33 -23.01
CA LYS A 337 -27.00 -3.73 -23.02
C LYS A 337 -27.78 -4.24 -21.81
N GLY A 338 -28.45 -3.31 -21.08
CA GLY A 338 -29.39 -3.67 -20.02
C GLY A 338 -28.78 -4.09 -18.69
N GLY A 339 -27.46 -3.96 -18.49
CA GLY A 339 -26.78 -4.17 -17.22
C GLY A 339 -26.52 -2.87 -16.48
N ASP A 340 -26.14 -2.99 -15.22
CA ASP A 340 -25.75 -1.85 -14.38
C ASP A 340 -24.29 -1.47 -14.62
N VAL A 341 -24.01 -0.16 -14.55
CA VAL A 341 -22.65 0.37 -14.45
C VAL A 341 -22.51 1.00 -13.06
N ILE A 342 -21.65 0.43 -12.22
CA ILE A 342 -21.34 0.99 -10.90
C ILE A 342 -20.45 2.20 -11.10
N VAL A 343 -20.86 3.37 -10.56
CA VAL A 343 -20.13 4.64 -10.71
C VAL A 343 -19.73 5.28 -9.38
N ALA A 344 -20.34 4.87 -8.26
CA ALA A 344 -19.94 5.31 -6.93
C ALA A 344 -20.41 4.34 -5.83
N ILE A 345 -19.71 4.36 -4.68
CA ILE A 345 -20.13 3.73 -3.42
C ILE A 345 -20.03 4.77 -2.32
N ASN A 346 -21.14 5.03 -1.59
CA ASN A 346 -21.21 6.04 -0.53
C ASN A 346 -20.59 7.38 -0.97
N ASP A 347 -20.98 7.85 -2.15
CA ASP A 347 -20.48 9.07 -2.81
C ASP A 347 -18.99 9.06 -3.22
N GLN A 348 -18.25 7.96 -2.97
CA GLN A 348 -16.90 7.80 -3.49
C GLN A 348 -16.96 7.31 -4.94
N PRO A 349 -16.38 8.05 -5.90
CA PRO A 349 -16.36 7.63 -7.28
C PRO A 349 -15.65 6.28 -7.47
N ILE A 350 -16.21 5.45 -8.34
CA ILE A 350 -15.61 4.17 -8.78
C ILE A 350 -15.23 4.34 -10.24
N ALA A 351 -13.93 4.35 -10.54
CA ALA A 351 -13.45 4.47 -11.91
C ALA A 351 -13.23 3.11 -12.58
N ASP A 352 -12.83 2.09 -11.80
CA ASP A 352 -12.49 0.76 -12.28
C ASP A 352 -12.81 -0.33 -11.25
N PHE A 353 -12.49 -1.59 -11.61
CA PHE A 353 -12.74 -2.75 -10.75
C PHE A 353 -11.83 -2.78 -9.50
N ALA A 354 -10.65 -2.16 -9.57
CA ALA A 354 -9.77 -2.06 -8.41
C ALA A 354 -10.34 -1.09 -7.37
N ASP A 355 -10.91 0.05 -7.79
CA ASP A 355 -11.66 0.94 -6.91
C ASP A 355 -12.82 0.23 -6.23
N LEU A 356 -13.63 -0.51 -7.01
CA LEU A 356 -14.75 -1.28 -6.48
C LEU A 356 -14.28 -2.29 -5.43
N THR A 357 -13.22 -3.03 -5.74
CA THR A 357 -12.65 -4.02 -4.83
C THR A 357 -12.12 -3.36 -3.56
N GLN A 358 -11.42 -2.23 -3.68
CA GLN A 358 -10.87 -1.48 -2.55
C GLN A 358 -12.00 -0.98 -1.62
N GLU A 359 -13.05 -0.38 -2.17
CA GLU A 359 -14.16 0.12 -1.37
C GLU A 359 -14.90 -0.99 -0.64
N VAL A 360 -15.13 -2.14 -1.30
CA VAL A 360 -15.81 -3.28 -0.67
C VAL A 360 -14.91 -3.96 0.37
N SER A 361 -13.65 -4.28 0.03
CA SER A 361 -12.76 -5.04 0.92
C SER A 361 -12.32 -4.25 2.17
N SER A 362 -12.43 -2.92 2.14
CA SER A 362 -12.18 -2.07 3.32
C SER A 362 -13.36 -1.95 4.28
N ARG A 363 -14.46 -2.66 4.03
CA ARG A 363 -15.67 -2.69 4.84
C ARG A 363 -15.75 -3.96 5.67
N THR A 364 -16.67 -3.95 6.62
CA THR A 364 -16.98 -5.11 7.45
C THR A 364 -18.18 -5.87 6.88
N VAL A 365 -18.17 -7.19 7.04
CA VAL A 365 -19.32 -8.03 6.70
C VAL A 365 -20.53 -7.60 7.50
N GLY A 366 -21.66 -7.36 6.81
CA GLY A 366 -22.89 -6.83 7.39
C GLY A 366 -23.08 -5.32 7.19
N ASP A 367 -22.05 -4.58 6.78
CA ASP A 367 -22.19 -3.16 6.44
C ASP A 367 -23.17 -3.00 5.29
N VAL A 368 -23.96 -1.92 5.34
CA VAL A 368 -24.85 -1.51 4.26
C VAL A 368 -24.19 -0.37 3.51
N ILE A 369 -24.01 -0.53 2.20
CA ILE A 369 -23.44 0.48 1.32
C ILE A 369 -24.49 1.03 0.36
N ASP A 370 -24.42 2.34 0.08
CA ASP A 370 -25.20 2.99 -0.96
C ASP A 370 -24.42 2.92 -2.29
N MET A 371 -24.86 2.05 -3.20
CA MET A 371 -24.24 1.86 -4.49
C MET A 371 -24.97 2.67 -5.55
N THR A 372 -24.29 3.64 -6.15
CA THR A 372 -24.84 4.40 -7.27
C THR A 372 -24.50 3.69 -8.58
N VAL A 373 -25.52 3.34 -9.32
CA VAL A 373 -25.37 2.70 -10.63
C VAL A 373 -26.09 3.50 -11.71
N LEU A 374 -25.61 3.34 -12.95
CA LEU A 374 -26.35 3.77 -14.15
C LEU A 374 -27.04 2.56 -14.73
N ARG A 375 -28.37 2.64 -14.86
CA ARG A 375 -29.24 1.65 -15.48
C ARG A 375 -30.06 2.33 -16.55
N ASP A 376 -29.94 1.90 -17.81
CA ASP A 376 -30.62 2.51 -18.97
C ASP A 376 -30.41 4.05 -19.02
N GLY A 377 -29.17 4.50 -18.76
CA GLY A 377 -28.80 5.91 -18.73
C GLY A 377 -29.27 6.70 -17.51
N LYS A 378 -30.03 6.08 -16.61
CA LYS A 378 -30.52 6.73 -15.38
C LYS A 378 -29.66 6.36 -14.17
N ARG A 379 -29.33 7.37 -13.37
CA ARG A 379 -28.62 7.18 -12.10
C ARG A 379 -29.61 6.75 -11.00
N ILE A 380 -29.35 5.60 -10.40
CA ILE A 380 -30.15 5.07 -9.26
C ILE A 380 -29.21 4.67 -8.12
N THR A 381 -29.67 4.76 -6.89
CA THR A 381 -28.94 4.29 -5.72
C THR A 381 -29.58 3.00 -5.21
N VAL A 382 -28.75 1.98 -5.01
CA VAL A 382 -29.16 0.67 -4.52
C VAL A 382 -28.44 0.40 -3.21
N LYS A 383 -29.18 0.02 -2.16
CA LYS A 383 -28.58 -0.38 -0.88
C LYS A 383 -28.16 -1.86 -0.97
N VAL A 384 -26.88 -2.10 -0.72
CA VAL A 384 -26.31 -3.46 -0.72
C VAL A 384 -25.79 -3.79 0.67
N THR A 385 -26.30 -4.84 1.30
CA THR A 385 -25.74 -5.37 2.56
C THR A 385 -24.62 -6.34 2.23
N LEU A 386 -23.39 -6.06 2.68
CA LEU A 386 -22.21 -6.87 2.40
C LEU A 386 -22.30 -8.22 3.10
N ALA A 387 -22.01 -9.31 2.39
CA ALA A 387 -21.93 -10.66 2.94
C ALA A 387 -20.48 -11.10 3.10
N ASP A 388 -20.29 -12.23 3.79
CA ASP A 388 -19.00 -12.91 3.83
C ASP A 388 -18.73 -13.60 2.49
N ARG A 389 -17.50 -13.43 1.98
CA ARG A 389 -17.07 -14.06 0.73
C ARG A 389 -17.07 -15.58 0.88
N PRO A 390 -17.81 -16.31 0.07
CA PRO A 390 -17.79 -17.77 0.12
C PRO A 390 -16.40 -18.33 -0.19
N ALA A 391 -15.95 -19.29 0.61
CA ALA A 391 -14.63 -19.93 0.43
C ALA A 391 -14.49 -20.67 -0.93
N ASN A 392 -15.61 -21.08 -1.52
CA ASN A 392 -15.65 -21.87 -2.75
C ASN A 392 -15.81 -21.04 -4.04
N LEU A 393 -15.78 -19.73 -3.96
CA LEU A 393 -15.67 -18.92 -5.17
C LEU A 393 -14.26 -19.19 -5.72
N GLY A 394 -14.17 -20.03 -6.74
CA GLY A 394 -12.92 -20.44 -7.36
C GLY A 394 -12.08 -19.25 -7.79
N GLY A 395 -11.41 -18.62 -6.84
CA GLY A 395 -10.27 -17.76 -7.06
C GLY A 395 -9.19 -18.67 -7.61
N GLY A 396 -8.83 -18.50 -8.88
CA GLY A 396 -7.75 -19.27 -9.46
C GLY A 396 -6.53 -19.09 -8.58
N ARG A 397 -5.89 -20.19 -8.15
CA ARG A 397 -4.58 -20.10 -7.53
C ARG A 397 -3.64 -19.47 -8.55
N CYS A 398 -2.84 -18.54 -8.09
CA CYS A 398 -1.78 -18.00 -8.91
C CYS A 398 -0.91 -19.16 -9.39
N ARG A 399 -0.65 -19.25 -10.68
CA ARG A 399 0.45 -20.09 -11.17
C ARG A 399 1.68 -19.19 -11.17
N GLY A 400 2.66 -19.54 -10.32
CA GLY A 400 3.98 -18.91 -10.33
C GLY A 400 4.73 -19.21 -11.63
#